data_bf10e6c8260b0943c13c12e93ed826ba
#
_entry.id   bf10e6c8260b0943c13c12e93ed826ba
#
_cell.length_a   1.000
_cell.length_b   1.000
_cell.length_c   1.000
_cell.angle_alpha   90.00
_cell.angle_beta   90.00
_cell.angle_gamma   90.00
#
_symmetry.space_group_name_H-M   'P 1'
#
loop_
_entity.id
_entity.type
_entity.pdbx_description
1 polymer ?
#
loop_
_entity_poly.entity_id
_entity_poly.type
_entity_poly.pdbx_seq_one_letter_code
_entity_poly.pdbx_strand_id
1 'polypeptide(L)'
;LVKALLVLGARDVGARDIPNNDEGWGRVDLKESLAPGNGRGIWVDDRSIMSHTGHLKSYTFNVTDSGQPLKAVLAWSDERGSRFSTNQLVNNLNLEVEKPDGTLYKGNYFSQGRSIQGGDYDATNNLEVVLIDNAESGIWTIRVKDGGHGGSYAQPYALAVSGMGVNDLRPDPVVLEDYSIDVEI
;
A
#
# COMPACT_ATOMS: atom_id res chain seq x y z
N LEU A 1 -2.78 -7.68 6.26
CA LEU A 1 -1.36 -7.75 5.91
C LEU A 1 -1.08 -8.73 4.76
N VAL A 2 -1.51 -10.01 4.83
CA VAL A 2 -1.17 -11.03 3.80
C VAL A 2 -1.55 -10.57 2.39
N LYS A 3 -2.78 -10.04 2.19
CA LYS A 3 -3.22 -9.49 0.90
C LYS A 3 -2.27 -8.40 0.39
N ALA A 4 -1.87 -7.47 1.26
CA ALA A 4 -0.95 -6.39 0.90
C ALA A 4 0.42 -6.92 0.47
N LEU A 5 0.99 -7.87 1.21
CA LEU A 5 2.29 -8.48 0.89
C LEU A 5 2.27 -9.28 -0.42
N LEU A 6 1.20 -10.07 -0.67
CA LEU A 6 1.09 -10.83 -1.91
C LEU A 6 1.04 -9.90 -3.13
N VAL A 7 0.29 -8.80 -3.04
CA VAL A 7 0.23 -7.80 -4.11
C VAL A 7 1.53 -7.01 -4.21
N LEU A 8 2.19 -6.72 -3.08
CA LEU A 8 3.48 -6.01 -3.06
C LEU A 8 4.54 -6.73 -3.91
N GLY A 9 4.67 -8.04 -3.75
CA GLY A 9 5.64 -8.86 -4.47
C GLY A 9 5.15 -9.38 -5.83
N ALA A 10 3.88 -9.18 -6.18
CA ALA A 10 3.34 -9.68 -7.43
C ALA A 10 4.05 -9.07 -8.64
N ARG A 11 4.31 -9.93 -9.64
CA ARG A 11 4.97 -9.57 -10.90
C ARG A 11 4.01 -9.60 -12.06
N ASP A 12 4.05 -8.57 -12.84
CA ASP A 12 3.41 -8.46 -14.14
C ASP A 12 3.86 -9.59 -15.09
N VAL A 13 2.94 -10.22 -15.80
CA VAL A 13 3.21 -11.37 -16.69
C VAL A 13 2.66 -11.09 -18.08
N GLY A 14 3.53 -10.91 -19.04
CA GLY A 14 3.13 -10.63 -20.41
C GLY A 14 3.20 -9.15 -20.77
N ALA A 15 2.08 -8.54 -21.13
CA ALA A 15 2.02 -7.13 -21.43
C ALA A 15 2.15 -6.30 -20.13
N ARG A 16 2.67 -5.10 -20.24
CA ARG A 16 2.83 -4.21 -19.09
C ARG A 16 1.54 -3.40 -18.87
N ASP A 17 0.54 -4.03 -18.26
CA ASP A 17 -0.81 -3.46 -18.17
C ASP A 17 -1.56 -3.74 -16.85
N ILE A 18 -0.86 -4.16 -15.79
CA ILE A 18 -1.49 -4.35 -14.48
C ILE A 18 -2.04 -3.04 -13.89
N PRO A 19 -3.16 -3.07 -13.15
CA PRO A 19 -4.06 -4.23 -12.97
C PRO A 19 -4.95 -4.46 -14.20
N ASN A 20 -5.21 -5.71 -14.53
CA ASN A 20 -6.10 -6.09 -15.62
C ASN A 20 -7.01 -7.27 -15.21
N ASN A 21 -7.94 -7.66 -16.10
CA ASN A 21 -8.90 -8.73 -15.80
C ASN A 21 -8.34 -10.14 -16.00
N ASP A 22 -7.19 -10.30 -16.64
CA ASP A 22 -6.60 -11.61 -16.95
C ASP A 22 -5.71 -12.10 -15.80
N GLU A 23 -4.90 -11.21 -15.23
CA GLU A 23 -3.96 -11.56 -14.17
C GLU A 23 -4.10 -10.71 -12.89
N GLY A 24 -5.02 -9.75 -12.86
CA GLY A 24 -5.20 -8.86 -11.71
C GLY A 24 -3.96 -8.02 -11.45
N TRP A 25 -3.32 -8.22 -10.30
CA TRP A 25 -2.08 -7.54 -9.90
C TRP A 25 -0.81 -8.30 -10.33
N GLY A 26 -0.96 -9.36 -11.14
CA GLY A 26 0.12 -10.19 -11.62
C GLY A 26 0.31 -11.48 -10.85
N ARG A 27 1.31 -12.27 -11.23
CA ARG A 27 1.66 -13.55 -10.61
C ARG A 27 2.32 -13.33 -9.25
N VAL A 28 1.86 -14.05 -8.25
CA VAL A 28 2.45 -14.06 -6.89
C VAL A 28 3.92 -14.49 -6.95
N ASP A 29 4.79 -13.71 -6.33
CA ASP A 29 6.19 -14.03 -6.08
C ASP A 29 6.48 -13.86 -4.59
N LEU A 30 6.54 -14.98 -3.86
CA LEU A 30 6.75 -14.97 -2.41
C LEU A 30 8.12 -14.44 -2.01
N LYS A 31 9.14 -14.63 -2.86
CA LYS A 31 10.47 -14.06 -2.60
C LYS A 31 10.40 -12.53 -2.61
N GLU A 32 9.79 -11.95 -3.62
CA GLU A 32 9.61 -10.49 -3.70
C GLU A 32 8.66 -9.96 -2.62
N SER A 33 7.69 -10.78 -2.18
CA SER A 33 6.75 -10.42 -1.11
C SER A 33 7.37 -10.39 0.29
N LEU A 34 8.44 -11.15 0.54
CA LEU A 34 8.98 -11.35 1.89
C LEU A 34 10.46 -10.95 2.03
N ALA A 35 11.24 -11.10 0.97
CA ALA A 35 12.68 -10.82 0.96
C ALA A 35 13.12 -10.36 -0.43
N PRO A 36 12.72 -9.16 -0.87
CA PRO A 36 13.06 -8.65 -2.19
C PRO A 36 14.58 -8.54 -2.34
N GLY A 37 15.06 -8.82 -3.54
CA GLY A 37 16.47 -8.71 -3.86
C GLY A 37 16.93 -7.26 -4.11
N ASN A 38 18.21 -7.12 -4.49
CA ASN A 38 18.81 -5.86 -4.93
C ASN A 38 18.81 -4.73 -3.90
N GLY A 39 18.94 -5.06 -2.61
CA GLY A 39 18.99 -4.06 -1.54
C GLY A 39 17.66 -3.40 -1.20
N ARG A 40 16.55 -3.84 -1.79
CA ARG A 40 15.23 -3.33 -1.44
C ARG A 40 14.78 -3.88 -0.09
N GLY A 41 14.24 -3.02 0.75
CA GLY A 41 13.58 -3.38 2.00
C GLY A 41 12.07 -3.51 1.84
N ILE A 42 11.44 -4.10 2.86
CA ILE A 42 9.99 -4.08 3.05
C ILE A 42 9.71 -3.47 4.42
N TRP A 43 8.76 -2.56 4.44
CA TRP A 43 8.20 -2.00 5.66
C TRP A 43 6.70 -2.23 5.69
N VAL A 44 6.14 -2.48 6.87
CA VAL A 44 4.70 -2.76 7.05
C VAL A 44 4.13 -2.03 8.26
N ASP A 45 2.86 -1.64 8.15
CA ASP A 45 2.00 -1.26 9.27
C ASP A 45 0.67 -2.00 9.13
N ASP A 46 0.32 -2.85 10.08
CA ASP A 46 -0.95 -3.57 10.15
C ASP A 46 -1.68 -3.37 11.49
N ARG A 47 -1.24 -2.36 12.26
CA ARG A 47 -1.81 -2.01 13.57
C ARG A 47 -2.61 -0.71 13.56
N SER A 48 -2.49 0.04 12.50
CA SER A 48 -3.17 1.34 12.38
C SER A 48 -4.63 1.20 12.01
N ILE A 49 -5.40 2.16 12.48
CA ILE A 49 -6.84 2.25 12.24
C ILE A 49 -7.22 3.66 11.77
N MET A 50 -8.25 3.75 10.93
CA MET A 50 -8.95 4.99 10.61
C MET A 50 -10.26 5.03 11.35
N SER A 51 -10.57 6.14 12.02
CA SER A 51 -11.70 6.24 12.96
C SER A 51 -12.83 7.17 12.52
N HIS A 52 -12.59 7.98 11.50
CA HIS A 52 -13.59 8.94 10.99
C HIS A 52 -13.13 9.55 9.67
N THR A 53 -14.07 9.99 8.88
CA THR A 53 -13.80 10.69 7.60
C THR A 53 -12.87 11.88 7.82
N GLY A 54 -11.85 11.98 6.96
CA GLY A 54 -10.81 13.00 7.03
C GLY A 54 -9.64 12.66 7.95
N HIS A 55 -9.67 11.52 8.65
CA HIS A 55 -8.50 11.04 9.40
C HIS A 55 -7.34 10.78 8.42
N LEU A 56 -6.16 11.24 8.80
CA LEU A 56 -4.94 11.16 7.99
C LEU A 56 -3.81 10.54 8.81
N LYS A 57 -3.12 9.58 8.23
CA LYS A 57 -1.86 9.05 8.76
C LYS A 57 -0.75 9.18 7.73
N SER A 58 0.40 9.70 8.14
CA SER A 58 1.55 9.93 7.27
C SER A 58 2.75 9.11 7.72
N TYR A 59 3.49 8.61 6.75
CA TYR A 59 4.71 7.83 6.89
C TYR A 59 5.77 8.44 6.01
N THR A 60 6.99 8.58 6.52
CA THR A 60 8.09 9.21 5.79
C THR A 60 9.21 8.19 5.61
N PHE A 61 9.67 8.02 4.38
CA PHE A 61 10.70 7.06 4.00
C PHE A 61 11.86 7.77 3.31
N ASN A 62 13.08 7.34 3.62
CA ASN A 62 14.26 7.77 2.89
C ASN A 62 14.64 6.72 1.85
N VAL A 63 14.38 7.01 0.58
CA VAL A 63 14.85 6.19 -0.53
C VAL A 63 16.31 6.55 -0.81
N THR A 64 17.21 5.59 -0.61
CA THR A 64 18.65 5.85 -0.61
C THR A 64 19.32 5.71 -1.98
N ASP A 65 18.66 5.02 -2.92
CA ASP A 65 19.22 4.78 -4.25
C ASP A 65 18.13 4.94 -5.30
N SER A 66 18.48 5.55 -6.42
CA SER A 66 17.59 5.77 -7.55
C SER A 66 17.63 4.58 -8.52
N GLY A 67 16.57 4.44 -9.32
CA GLY A 67 16.52 3.46 -10.40
C GLY A 67 15.97 2.08 -9.99
N GLN A 68 15.55 1.92 -8.73
CA GLN A 68 14.80 0.74 -8.27
C GLN A 68 13.33 1.09 -8.05
N PRO A 69 12.42 0.11 -8.18
CA PRO A 69 11.01 0.39 -7.98
C PRO A 69 10.68 0.71 -6.51
N LEU A 70 9.76 1.66 -6.34
CA LEU A 70 9.00 1.88 -5.11
C LEU A 70 7.58 1.38 -5.33
N LYS A 71 7.12 0.49 -4.47
CA LYS A 71 5.74 0.01 -4.48
C LYS A 71 5.13 0.16 -3.09
N ALA A 72 3.96 0.77 -3.03
CA ALA A 72 3.16 0.89 -1.81
C ALA A 72 1.81 0.22 -2.05
N VAL A 73 1.36 -0.59 -1.10
CA VAL A 73 0.10 -1.32 -1.16
C VAL A 73 -0.66 -1.11 0.14
N LEU A 74 -1.84 -0.51 0.02
CA LEU A 74 -2.83 -0.35 1.09
C LEU A 74 -3.92 -1.40 0.89
N ALA A 75 -4.25 -2.16 1.93
CA ALA A 75 -5.33 -3.15 1.89
C ALA A 75 -6.10 -3.16 3.21
N TRP A 76 -7.42 -3.32 3.12
CA TRP A 76 -8.28 -3.45 4.31
C TRP A 76 -9.39 -4.46 4.08
N SER A 77 -9.95 -4.93 5.20
CA SER A 77 -11.17 -5.73 5.20
C SER A 77 -12.32 -4.80 5.55
N ASP A 78 -13.06 -4.41 4.54
CA ASP A 78 -14.16 -3.48 4.68
C ASP A 78 -15.38 -4.14 5.37
N GLU A 79 -16.25 -3.32 5.94
CA GLU A 79 -17.54 -3.76 6.44
C GLU A 79 -18.43 -4.27 5.29
N ARG A 80 -19.45 -5.05 5.65
CA ARG A 80 -20.40 -5.57 4.68
C ARG A 80 -21.24 -4.45 4.08
N GLY A 81 -21.16 -4.28 2.77
CA GLY A 81 -22.01 -3.36 2.01
C GLY A 81 -23.48 -3.77 1.97
N SER A 82 -24.34 -2.83 1.65
CA SER A 82 -25.78 -3.04 1.49
C SER A 82 -26.07 -3.84 0.21
N ARG A 83 -27.01 -4.79 0.29
CA ARG A 83 -27.49 -5.58 -0.87
C ARG A 83 -27.98 -4.73 -2.04
N PHE A 84 -28.45 -3.52 -1.75
CA PHE A 84 -29.09 -2.64 -2.72
C PHE A 84 -28.18 -1.50 -3.16
N SER A 85 -26.94 -1.45 -2.65
CA SER A 85 -25.96 -0.46 -3.07
C SER A 85 -25.25 -0.90 -4.35
N THR A 86 -25.09 0.01 -5.27
CA THR A 86 -24.26 -0.17 -6.47
C THR A 86 -22.78 -0.15 -6.14
N ASN A 87 -22.38 0.61 -5.11
CA ASN A 87 -21.03 0.58 -4.55
C ASN A 87 -21.05 -0.22 -3.26
N GLN A 88 -20.22 -1.26 -3.16
CA GLN A 88 -20.14 -2.13 -2.00
C GLN A 88 -19.13 -1.65 -0.97
N LEU A 89 -18.27 -0.68 -1.30
CA LEU A 89 -17.30 -0.10 -0.38
C LEU A 89 -18.03 0.75 0.67
N VAL A 90 -17.83 0.43 1.94
CA VAL A 90 -18.42 1.11 3.10
C VAL A 90 -17.46 2.14 3.67
N ASN A 91 -16.22 1.73 3.93
CA ASN A 91 -15.16 2.61 4.40
C ASN A 91 -14.14 2.80 3.27
N ASN A 92 -14.08 4.00 2.72
CA ASN A 92 -13.15 4.34 1.65
C ASN A 92 -11.84 4.87 2.23
N LEU A 93 -10.75 4.12 2.06
CA LEU A 93 -9.41 4.58 2.39
C LEU A 93 -8.65 4.92 1.12
N ASN A 94 -7.90 6.01 1.13
CA ASN A 94 -7.14 6.49 -0.02
C ASN A 94 -5.63 6.45 0.27
N LEU A 95 -4.87 5.91 -0.66
CA LEU A 95 -3.41 5.90 -0.66
C LEU A 95 -2.87 7.09 -1.45
N GLU A 96 -1.98 7.85 -0.85
CA GLU A 96 -1.18 8.86 -1.56
C GLU A 96 0.31 8.59 -1.36
N VAL A 97 1.08 8.81 -2.41
CA VAL A 97 2.54 8.76 -2.38
C VAL A 97 3.08 10.03 -3.01
N GLU A 98 3.83 10.79 -2.22
CA GLU A 98 4.45 12.05 -2.63
C GLU A 98 5.96 11.88 -2.79
N LYS A 99 6.47 12.24 -3.96
CA LYS A 99 7.89 12.27 -4.29
C LYS A 99 8.62 13.39 -3.54
N PRO A 100 9.98 13.36 -3.51
CA PRO A 100 10.79 14.44 -2.98
C PRO A 100 10.55 15.81 -3.62
N ASP A 101 10.13 15.84 -4.88
CA ASP A 101 9.81 17.08 -5.63
C ASP A 101 8.38 17.60 -5.41
N GLY A 102 7.58 16.92 -4.58
CA GLY A 102 6.17 17.23 -4.31
C GLY A 102 5.18 16.63 -5.29
N THR A 103 5.62 15.86 -6.29
CA THR A 103 4.71 15.16 -7.21
C THR A 103 3.89 14.11 -6.46
N LEU A 104 2.56 14.15 -6.64
CA LEU A 104 1.63 13.29 -5.93
C LEU A 104 1.09 12.19 -6.86
N TYR A 105 1.13 10.95 -6.36
CA TYR A 105 0.49 9.77 -6.95
C TYR A 105 -0.63 9.29 -6.04
N LYS A 106 -1.77 8.93 -6.64
CA LYS A 106 -2.91 8.34 -5.93
C LYS A 106 -3.01 6.85 -6.21
N GLY A 107 -3.53 6.12 -5.24
CA GLY A 107 -3.74 4.68 -5.36
C GLY A 107 -4.60 4.31 -6.57
N ASN A 108 -4.25 3.24 -7.23
CA ASN A 108 -4.95 2.67 -8.39
C ASN A 108 -5.06 3.59 -9.63
N TYR A 109 -4.35 4.71 -9.68
CA TYR A 109 -4.33 5.54 -10.88
C TYR A 109 -3.14 5.17 -11.77
N PHE A 110 -3.41 4.32 -12.76
CA PHE A 110 -2.41 3.64 -13.60
C PHE A 110 -2.53 4.00 -15.08
N SER A 111 -1.39 3.97 -15.76
CA SER A 111 -1.29 3.92 -17.21
C SER A 111 -0.16 2.97 -17.59
N GLN A 112 -0.39 2.06 -18.53
CA GLN A 112 0.60 1.08 -18.96
C GLN A 112 1.27 0.34 -17.78
N GLY A 113 0.46 -0.14 -16.83
CA GLY A 113 0.91 -0.92 -15.68
C GLY A 113 1.72 -0.15 -14.64
N ARG A 114 1.70 1.18 -14.66
CA ARG A 114 2.42 2.03 -13.69
C ARG A 114 1.58 3.19 -13.22
N SER A 115 1.84 3.61 -11.99
CA SER A 115 1.19 4.79 -11.45
C SER A 115 1.63 6.05 -12.19
N ILE A 116 0.65 6.90 -12.50
CA ILE A 116 0.86 8.22 -13.07
C ILE A 116 0.37 9.29 -12.09
N GLN A 117 0.91 10.50 -12.22
CA GLN A 117 0.54 11.63 -11.36
C GLN A 117 -0.90 12.10 -11.58
N GLY A 118 -1.51 12.66 -10.56
CA GLY A 118 -2.86 13.22 -10.62
C GLY A 118 -3.95 12.18 -10.44
N GLY A 119 -5.04 12.31 -11.20
CA GLY A 119 -6.22 11.43 -11.17
C GLY A 119 -7.14 11.63 -9.98
N ASP A 120 -8.20 10.83 -9.97
CA ASP A 120 -9.16 10.76 -8.88
C ASP A 120 -8.80 9.65 -7.88
N TYR A 121 -9.36 9.68 -6.70
CA TYR A 121 -9.25 8.60 -5.74
C TYR A 121 -10.13 7.43 -6.17
N ASP A 122 -9.65 6.21 -5.90
CA ASP A 122 -10.46 5.00 -6.08
C ASP A 122 -11.48 4.89 -4.94
N ALA A 123 -12.76 4.98 -5.26
CA ALA A 123 -13.85 4.85 -4.31
C ALA A 123 -14.58 3.49 -4.43
N THR A 124 -13.95 2.48 -5.02
CA THR A 124 -14.59 1.20 -5.35
C THR A 124 -13.89 0.00 -4.69
N ASN A 125 -12.56 0.05 -4.63
CA ASN A 125 -11.75 -1.09 -4.21
C ASN A 125 -11.24 -0.94 -2.77
N ASN A 126 -11.16 -2.05 -2.05
CA ASN A 126 -10.54 -2.16 -0.71
C ASN A 126 -9.07 -2.60 -0.79
N LEU A 127 -8.44 -2.22 -1.88
CA LEU A 127 -7.01 -2.39 -2.15
C LEU A 127 -6.55 -1.24 -3.03
N GLU A 128 -5.51 -0.54 -2.63
CA GLU A 128 -4.91 0.51 -3.44
C GLU A 128 -3.40 0.32 -3.57
N VAL A 129 -2.89 0.58 -4.76
CA VAL A 129 -1.49 0.39 -5.10
C VAL A 129 -0.93 1.63 -5.77
N VAL A 130 0.29 2.01 -5.38
CA VAL A 130 1.16 2.90 -6.14
C VAL A 130 2.42 2.13 -6.51
N LEU A 131 2.77 2.15 -7.80
CA LEU A 131 3.95 1.48 -8.35
C LEU A 131 4.71 2.43 -9.27
N ILE A 132 5.96 2.72 -8.90
CA ILE A 132 6.88 3.62 -9.61
C ILE A 132 8.15 2.83 -9.88
N ASP A 133 8.54 2.67 -11.15
CA ASP A 133 9.68 1.83 -11.54
C ASP A 133 11.04 2.36 -11.10
N ASN A 134 11.25 3.67 -11.27
CA ASN A 134 12.53 4.32 -11.02
C ASN A 134 12.30 5.39 -9.96
N ALA A 135 12.22 4.97 -8.70
CA ALA A 135 12.10 5.91 -7.60
C ALA A 135 13.38 6.74 -7.48
N GLU A 136 13.21 8.04 -7.31
CA GLU A 136 14.32 8.96 -7.05
C GLU A 136 14.79 8.80 -5.60
N SER A 137 16.08 9.02 -5.36
CA SER A 137 16.58 9.13 -3.99
C SER A 137 16.05 10.39 -3.31
N GLY A 138 15.77 10.28 -2.02
CA GLY A 138 15.24 11.37 -1.21
C GLY A 138 14.12 10.98 -0.29
N ILE A 139 13.47 11.96 0.28
CA ILE A 139 12.39 11.76 1.25
C ILE A 139 11.05 11.65 0.53
N TRP A 140 10.43 10.50 0.71
CA TRP A 140 9.09 10.18 0.21
C TRP A 140 8.08 10.19 1.36
N THR A 141 6.89 10.72 1.11
CA THR A 141 5.80 10.71 2.07
C THR A 141 4.66 9.85 1.56
N ILE A 142 4.26 8.85 2.34
CA ILE A 142 3.10 8.00 2.06
C ILE A 142 2.01 8.38 3.04
N ARG A 143 0.79 8.59 2.53
CA ARG A 143 -0.36 8.95 3.35
C ARG A 143 -1.49 7.97 3.13
N VAL A 144 -2.12 7.59 4.23
CA VAL A 144 -3.41 6.90 4.23
C VAL A 144 -4.44 7.89 4.74
N LYS A 145 -5.48 8.13 3.94
CA LYS A 145 -6.57 9.06 4.26
C LYS A 145 -7.89 8.32 4.33
N ASP A 146 -8.70 8.67 5.30
CA ASP A 146 -10.10 8.26 5.30
C ASP A 146 -10.90 9.22 4.39
N GLY A 147 -11.26 8.73 3.20
CA GLY A 147 -12.02 9.45 2.17
C GLY A 147 -13.53 9.37 2.34
N GLY A 148 -14.01 8.45 3.20
CA GLY A 148 -15.43 8.27 3.47
C GLY A 148 -15.64 7.11 4.44
N HIS A 149 -16.10 7.44 5.64
CA HIS A 149 -16.34 6.48 6.72
C HIS A 149 -17.84 6.26 6.88
N GLY A 150 -18.35 5.23 6.21
CA GLY A 150 -19.79 4.86 6.27
C GLY A 150 -20.09 3.78 7.30
N GLY A 151 -19.08 3.13 7.84
CA GLY A 151 -19.21 2.07 8.83
C GLY A 151 -19.41 2.56 10.24
N SER A 152 -19.76 1.62 11.11
CA SER A 152 -20.00 1.88 12.55
C SER A 152 -18.74 1.76 13.40
N TYR A 153 -17.68 1.16 12.85
CA TYR A 153 -16.44 0.84 13.57
C TYR A 153 -15.25 1.45 12.86
N ALA A 154 -14.21 1.76 13.65
CA ALA A 154 -12.92 2.16 13.08
C ALA A 154 -12.38 1.11 12.10
N GLN A 155 -11.85 1.57 10.97
CA GLN A 155 -11.37 0.70 9.89
C GLN A 155 -9.89 0.36 10.07
N PRO A 156 -9.54 -0.88 10.44
CA PRO A 156 -8.15 -1.36 10.40
C PRO A 156 -7.68 -1.51 8.96
N TYR A 157 -6.40 -1.26 8.73
CA TYR A 157 -5.76 -1.46 7.43
C TYR A 157 -4.36 -2.05 7.56
N ALA A 158 -3.83 -2.53 6.45
CA ALA A 158 -2.43 -2.87 6.30
C ALA A 158 -1.81 -2.04 5.18
N LEU A 159 -0.70 -1.39 5.48
CA LEU A 159 0.15 -0.72 4.53
C LEU A 159 1.45 -1.49 4.41
N ALA A 160 1.83 -1.87 3.19
CA ALA A 160 3.10 -2.50 2.89
C ALA A 160 3.86 -1.66 1.84
N VAL A 161 5.13 -1.40 2.08
CA VAL A 161 5.97 -0.58 1.20
C VAL A 161 7.27 -1.31 0.90
N SER A 162 7.68 -1.35 -0.37
CA SER A 162 8.97 -1.91 -0.79
C SER A 162 9.73 -0.89 -1.64
N GLY A 163 11.01 -0.74 -1.34
CA GLY A 163 11.92 0.15 -2.07
C GLY A 163 13.37 0.08 -1.58
N MET A 164 14.27 0.80 -2.23
CA MET A 164 15.68 0.89 -1.84
C MET A 164 15.84 1.73 -0.57
N GLY A 165 16.46 1.11 0.46
CA GLY A 165 16.71 1.78 1.72
C GLY A 165 15.43 2.28 2.40
N VAL A 166 14.28 1.66 2.13
CA VAL A 166 13.02 2.01 2.77
C VAL A 166 13.14 1.75 4.27
N ASN A 167 13.56 2.79 4.98
CA ASN A 167 13.61 2.82 6.43
C ASN A 167 12.61 3.89 6.89
N ASP A 168 11.74 3.53 7.81
CA ASP A 168 10.81 4.48 8.41
C ASP A 168 11.62 5.51 9.23
N LEU A 169 11.43 6.79 8.94
CA LEU A 169 12.09 7.89 9.66
C LEU A 169 11.35 8.30 10.94
N ARG A 170 10.28 7.60 11.32
CA ARG A 170 9.63 7.85 12.61
C ARG A 170 10.59 7.50 13.76
N PRO A 171 10.61 8.29 14.83
CA PRO A 171 11.55 8.10 15.95
C PRO A 171 11.34 6.82 16.77
N ASP A 172 10.20 6.15 16.61
CA ASP A 172 9.92 4.85 17.26
C ASP A 172 9.84 3.73 16.24
N PRO A 173 10.88 2.88 16.11
CA PRO A 173 10.67 1.58 15.48
C PRO A 173 9.63 0.83 16.32
N VAL A 174 8.58 0.35 15.68
CA VAL A 174 7.72 -0.65 16.31
C VAL A 174 8.62 -1.85 16.61
N VAL A 175 9.07 -1.97 17.84
CA VAL A 175 9.73 -3.17 18.31
C VAL A 175 8.67 -4.25 18.18
N LEU A 176 8.88 -5.21 17.29
CA LEU A 176 8.15 -6.47 17.31
C LEU A 176 8.52 -7.09 18.66
N GLU A 177 7.65 -6.94 19.66
CA GLU A 177 7.78 -7.75 20.86
C GLU A 177 7.73 -9.20 20.39
N ASP A 178 8.76 -9.95 20.77
CA ASP A 178 8.92 -11.36 20.48
C ASP A 178 7.74 -12.10 21.13
N TYR A 179 6.69 -12.39 20.35
CA TYR A 179 5.62 -13.27 20.78
C TYR A 179 6.20 -14.68 20.78
N SER A 180 6.81 -15.07 21.89
CA SER A 180 7.04 -16.47 22.17
C SER A 180 5.68 -17.15 22.28
N ILE A 181 5.34 -17.95 21.28
CA ILE A 181 4.20 -18.87 21.36
C ILE A 181 4.67 -20.01 22.26
N ASP A 182 4.32 -19.98 23.54
CA ASP A 182 4.44 -21.15 24.39
C ASP A 182 3.46 -22.20 23.89
N VAL A 183 3.96 -23.17 23.13
CA VAL A 183 3.22 -24.38 22.79
C VAL A 183 3.34 -25.31 23.99
N GLU A 184 2.36 -25.32 24.86
CA GLU A 184 2.19 -26.40 25.82
C GLU A 184 1.86 -27.67 25.04
N ILE A 185 2.74 -28.68 25.14
CA ILE A 185 2.56 -30.04 24.63
C ILE A 185 1.88 -30.90 25.70
#